data_bc1a502ca8070f85ed7057cd8444bd94
#
_entry.id   bc1a502ca8070f85ed7057cd8444bd94
#
_cell.length_a   1.000
_cell.length_b   1.000
_cell.length_c   1.000
_cell.angle_alpha   90.00
_cell.angle_beta   90.00
_cell.angle_gamma   90.00
#
_symmetry.space_group_name_H-M   'P 1'
#
loop_
_entity.id
_entity.type
_entity.pdbx_description
1 polymer ?
#
loop_
_entity_poly.entity_id
_entity_poly.type
_entity_poly.pdbx_seq_one_letter_code
_entity_poly.pdbx_strand_id
1 'polypeptide(L)'
;MNDRATVAERDCPACETRAATELPRFSRDGWRVVACEGCGFVYLRNAPDYALLVEEFAWEKTYAIEKVRRRSDGAFFRAVDRATSWRTKLKRDAGARYRKVFGSGRVLDVGCGGGEVLPEPLIPFGIEISAGLHAIADVVMRKRGGHAVHAPGIEGLKTFEDDFFDGVLMSSILEHEKDPKALLRGVHRVLKPGGKLYLKQPNYGCTNRKVMGPKWCGFRYPDHVNYFRVSDMARMARETGFSFRHVNRFAPCADNMHALLTKA
;
A
#
# COMPACT_ATOMS: atom_id res chain seq x y z
N MET A 1 7.02 8.46 -31.06
CA MET A 1 6.80 7.05 -30.68
C MET A 1 7.89 6.74 -29.67
N ASN A 2 7.57 6.84 -28.37
CA ASN A 2 8.54 6.52 -27.33
C ASN A 2 8.79 5.01 -27.35
N ASP A 3 10.03 4.64 -27.54
CA ASP A 3 10.56 3.30 -27.37
C ASP A 3 10.37 2.91 -25.89
N ARG A 4 9.19 2.35 -25.57
CA ARG A 4 8.92 1.80 -24.24
C ARG A 4 9.80 0.55 -24.15
N ALA A 5 10.92 0.66 -23.46
CA ALA A 5 11.72 -0.47 -23.07
C ALA A 5 10.77 -1.63 -22.69
N THR A 6 10.98 -2.79 -23.27
CA THR A 6 10.19 -4.00 -23.04
C THR A 6 10.24 -4.32 -21.55
N VAL A 7 9.21 -3.88 -20.84
CA VAL A 7 9.10 -4.15 -19.40
C VAL A 7 8.96 -5.65 -19.21
N ALA A 8 9.91 -6.27 -18.51
CA ALA A 8 9.92 -7.71 -18.28
C ALA A 8 8.64 -8.17 -17.56
N GLU A 9 8.09 -9.29 -18.01
CA GLU A 9 6.97 -9.93 -17.34
C GLU A 9 7.42 -10.54 -16.02
N ARG A 10 6.63 -10.36 -14.98
CA ARG A 10 6.85 -11.01 -13.68
C ARG A 10 5.91 -12.17 -13.43
N ASP A 11 6.35 -13.12 -12.64
CA ASP A 11 5.54 -14.20 -12.12
C ASP A 11 4.60 -13.70 -11.00
N CYS A 12 3.67 -14.52 -10.56
CA CYS A 12 2.74 -14.15 -9.51
C CYS A 12 3.47 -13.84 -8.19
N PRO A 13 3.36 -12.63 -7.61
CA PRO A 13 4.07 -12.29 -6.39
C PRO A 13 3.51 -12.97 -5.13
N ALA A 14 2.38 -13.69 -5.28
CA ALA A 14 1.76 -14.41 -4.17
C ALA A 14 2.14 -15.91 -4.13
N CYS A 15 2.40 -16.56 -5.28
CA CYS A 15 2.70 -18.00 -5.32
C CYS A 15 3.75 -18.39 -6.37
N GLU A 16 4.39 -17.42 -7.01
CA GLU A 16 5.47 -17.59 -7.99
C GLU A 16 5.08 -18.36 -9.27
N THR A 17 3.80 -18.70 -9.43
CA THR A 17 3.28 -19.35 -10.64
C THR A 17 3.37 -18.40 -11.83
N ARG A 18 3.93 -18.88 -12.94
CA ARG A 18 4.05 -18.12 -14.19
C ARG A 18 2.74 -18.04 -14.97
N ALA A 19 1.93 -19.09 -14.92
CA ALA A 19 0.65 -19.16 -15.65
C ALA A 19 -0.35 -18.15 -15.08
N ALA A 20 -0.88 -17.31 -15.97
CA ALA A 20 -1.84 -16.28 -15.59
C ALA A 20 -2.72 -15.92 -16.79
N THR A 21 -4.00 -15.73 -16.55
CA THR A 21 -5.00 -15.31 -17.54
C THR A 21 -5.16 -13.80 -17.52
N GLU A 22 -5.06 -13.16 -18.68
CA GLU A 22 -5.27 -11.73 -18.81
C GLU A 22 -6.73 -11.34 -18.53
N LEU A 23 -6.91 -10.18 -17.90
CA LEU A 23 -8.19 -9.55 -17.66
C LEU A 23 -8.34 -8.31 -18.57
N PRO A 24 -8.72 -8.48 -19.87
CA PRO A 24 -8.68 -7.40 -20.87
C PRO A 24 -9.51 -6.19 -20.47
N ARG A 25 -10.64 -6.42 -19.77
CA ARG A 25 -11.51 -5.35 -19.27
C ARG A 25 -10.77 -4.36 -18.34
N PHE A 26 -9.71 -4.82 -17.68
CA PHE A 26 -8.93 -4.02 -16.72
C PHE A 26 -7.55 -3.66 -17.24
N SER A 27 -7.12 -4.23 -18.37
CA SER A 27 -5.88 -3.90 -19.06
C SER A 27 -6.07 -2.65 -19.92
N ARG A 28 -5.08 -1.74 -19.92
CA ARG A 28 -5.15 -0.49 -20.72
C ARG A 28 -3.76 0.15 -20.87
N ASP A 29 -3.60 0.98 -21.88
CA ASP A 29 -2.40 1.78 -22.13
C ASP A 29 -1.10 0.93 -22.17
N GLY A 30 -1.22 -0.32 -22.64
CA GLY A 30 -0.11 -1.29 -22.68
C GLY A 30 0.14 -1.99 -21.33
N TRP A 31 -0.56 -1.65 -20.25
CA TRP A 31 -0.46 -2.32 -18.96
C TRP A 31 -1.44 -3.50 -18.89
N ARG A 32 -0.93 -4.68 -18.57
CA ARG A 32 -1.70 -5.92 -18.56
C ARG A 32 -2.00 -6.38 -17.14
N VAL A 33 -3.27 -6.34 -16.77
CA VAL A 33 -3.78 -6.92 -15.52
C VAL A 33 -4.10 -8.39 -15.75
N VAL A 34 -3.57 -9.25 -14.91
CA VAL A 34 -3.76 -10.70 -15.00
C VAL A 34 -4.25 -11.30 -13.68
N ALA A 35 -4.91 -12.44 -13.79
CA ALA A 35 -5.23 -13.31 -12.64
C ALA A 35 -4.34 -14.55 -12.69
N CYS A 36 -3.64 -14.83 -11.60
CA CYS A 36 -2.82 -16.03 -11.47
C CYS A 36 -3.68 -17.29 -11.55
N GLU A 37 -3.30 -18.26 -12.38
CA GLU A 37 -4.03 -19.54 -12.49
C GLU A 37 -3.82 -20.44 -11.27
N GLY A 38 -2.68 -20.33 -10.58
CA GLY A 38 -2.39 -21.13 -9.40
C GLY A 38 -3.14 -20.68 -8.14
N CYS A 39 -3.29 -19.36 -7.92
CA CYS A 39 -3.84 -18.86 -6.66
C CYS A 39 -4.93 -17.79 -6.81
N GLY A 40 -5.26 -17.36 -8.03
CA GLY A 40 -6.27 -16.35 -8.32
C GLY A 40 -5.89 -14.92 -7.91
N PHE A 41 -4.64 -14.67 -7.48
CA PHE A 41 -4.16 -13.32 -7.16
C PHE A 41 -4.15 -12.44 -8.41
N VAL A 42 -4.59 -11.19 -8.29
CA VAL A 42 -4.66 -10.25 -9.42
C VAL A 42 -3.51 -9.26 -9.33
N TYR A 43 -2.77 -9.09 -10.42
CA TYR A 43 -1.59 -8.23 -10.45
C TYR A 43 -1.30 -7.68 -11.84
N LEU A 44 -0.43 -6.68 -11.92
CA LEU A 44 0.07 -6.11 -13.16
C LEU A 44 1.23 -7.00 -13.67
N ARG A 45 1.05 -7.64 -14.82
CA ARG A 45 2.01 -8.61 -15.39
C ARG A 45 3.34 -7.97 -15.76
N ASN A 46 3.26 -6.83 -16.45
CA ASN A 46 4.37 -6.04 -16.94
C ASN A 46 4.61 -4.80 -16.07
N ALA A 47 4.79 -5.01 -14.77
CA ALA A 47 5.08 -3.93 -13.83
C ALA A 47 6.46 -3.30 -14.15
N PRO A 48 6.58 -1.97 -14.17
CA PRO A 48 7.85 -1.30 -14.44
C PRO A 48 8.87 -1.57 -13.33
N ASP A 49 10.15 -1.35 -13.64
CA ASP A 49 11.18 -1.45 -12.63
C ASP A 49 11.05 -0.34 -11.58
N TYR A 50 11.55 -0.61 -10.38
CA TYR A 50 11.39 0.27 -9.24
C TYR A 50 12.00 1.64 -9.47
N ALA A 51 13.14 1.73 -10.17
CA ALA A 51 13.77 2.99 -10.55
C ALA A 51 12.85 3.87 -11.40
N LEU A 52 12.15 3.27 -12.39
CA LEU A 52 11.16 3.97 -13.22
C LEU A 52 9.94 4.44 -12.41
N LEU A 53 9.52 3.67 -11.39
CA LEU A 53 8.41 4.07 -10.51
C LEU A 53 8.77 5.31 -9.68
N VAL A 54 10.05 5.45 -9.30
CA VAL A 54 10.52 6.61 -8.51
C VAL A 54 10.69 7.85 -9.38
N GLU A 55 11.28 7.71 -10.57
CA GLU A 55 11.64 8.86 -11.41
C GLU A 55 10.49 9.36 -12.28
N GLU A 56 9.80 8.46 -12.99
CA GLU A 56 8.76 8.83 -13.96
C GLU A 56 7.36 8.82 -13.38
N PHE A 57 7.11 7.94 -12.41
CA PHE A 57 5.78 7.66 -11.87
C PHE A 57 5.67 7.99 -10.37
N ALA A 58 6.50 8.91 -9.87
CA ALA A 58 6.38 9.37 -8.48
C ALA A 58 4.90 9.66 -8.14
N TRP A 59 4.47 9.20 -6.98
CA TRP A 59 3.07 9.26 -6.51
C TRP A 59 2.41 10.62 -6.77
N GLU A 60 3.16 11.69 -6.64
CA GLU A 60 2.68 13.06 -6.88
C GLU A 60 2.25 13.28 -8.33
N LYS A 61 3.00 12.73 -9.30
CA LYS A 61 2.71 12.86 -10.74
C LYS A 61 1.51 12.01 -11.14
N THR A 62 1.48 10.75 -10.69
CA THR A 62 0.37 9.82 -11.01
C THR A 62 -0.92 10.24 -10.33
N TYR A 63 -0.87 10.79 -9.11
CA TYR A 63 -2.03 11.32 -8.41
C TYR A 63 -2.64 12.54 -9.13
N ALA A 64 -1.81 13.45 -9.63
CA ALA A 64 -2.28 14.62 -10.39
C ALA A 64 -2.99 14.21 -11.69
N ILE A 65 -2.40 13.29 -12.45
CA ILE A 65 -2.99 12.76 -13.70
C ILE A 65 -4.32 12.07 -13.41
N GLU A 66 -4.37 11.22 -12.41
CA GLU A 66 -5.60 10.49 -12.04
C GLU A 66 -6.70 11.43 -11.51
N LYS A 67 -6.33 12.48 -10.79
CA LYS A 67 -7.27 13.51 -10.32
C LYS A 67 -7.92 14.28 -11.48
N VAL A 68 -7.15 14.63 -12.50
CA VAL A 68 -7.66 15.28 -13.72
C VAL A 68 -8.61 14.33 -14.46
N ARG A 69 -8.20 13.07 -14.64
CA ARG A 69 -8.99 12.05 -15.32
C ARG A 69 -10.34 11.79 -14.63
N ARG A 70 -10.38 11.71 -13.28
CA ARG A 70 -11.63 11.54 -12.54
C ARG A 70 -12.57 12.72 -12.65
N ARG A 71 -12.05 13.94 -12.85
CA ARG A 71 -12.88 15.13 -13.06
C ARG A 71 -13.58 15.13 -14.42
N SER A 72 -13.02 14.47 -15.44
CA SER A 72 -13.63 14.32 -16.76
C SER A 72 -14.74 13.26 -16.78
N ASP A 73 -14.84 12.39 -15.77
CA ASP A 73 -15.92 11.41 -15.65
C ASP A 73 -17.27 12.13 -15.42
N GLY A 74 -18.30 11.66 -16.12
CA GLY A 74 -19.61 12.32 -16.26
C GLY A 74 -20.36 12.64 -14.96
N ALA A 75 -21.50 13.34 -15.08
CA ALA A 75 -22.30 13.86 -13.96
C ALA A 75 -22.68 12.81 -12.90
N PHE A 76 -22.92 11.56 -13.31
CA PHE A 76 -23.25 10.46 -12.41
C PHE A 76 -22.12 10.17 -11.40
N PHE A 77 -20.87 10.12 -11.88
CA PHE A 77 -19.73 9.87 -11.01
C PHE A 77 -19.46 11.03 -10.05
N ARG A 78 -19.68 12.27 -10.49
CA ARG A 78 -19.60 13.44 -9.61
C ARG A 78 -20.68 13.42 -8.52
N ALA A 79 -21.89 12.94 -8.84
CA ALA A 79 -22.96 12.79 -7.86
C ALA A 79 -22.65 11.71 -6.81
N VAL A 80 -22.13 10.56 -7.25
CA VAL A 80 -21.70 9.47 -6.34
C VAL A 80 -20.54 9.92 -5.46
N ASP A 81 -19.55 10.61 -6.02
CA ASP A 81 -18.41 11.12 -5.25
C ASP A 81 -18.86 12.20 -4.23
N ARG A 82 -19.79 13.07 -4.61
CA ARG A 82 -20.38 14.06 -3.70
C ARG A 82 -21.22 13.39 -2.60
N ALA A 83 -22.01 12.37 -2.93
CA ALA A 83 -22.81 11.60 -1.96
C ALA A 83 -21.97 10.78 -1.00
N THR A 84 -20.77 10.36 -1.40
CA THR A 84 -19.84 9.62 -0.53
C THR A 84 -18.85 10.51 0.21
N SER A 85 -18.60 11.72 -0.28
CA SER A 85 -17.62 12.67 0.30
C SER A 85 -18.01 13.19 1.69
N TRP A 86 -19.31 13.22 2.06
CA TRP A 86 -19.72 13.56 3.42
C TRP A 86 -19.20 12.56 4.46
N ARG A 87 -19.03 11.28 4.07
CA ARG A 87 -18.42 10.25 4.91
C ARG A 87 -16.93 10.49 5.15
N THR A 88 -16.24 11.14 4.21
CA THR A 88 -14.84 11.52 4.40
C THR A 88 -14.67 12.74 5.30
N LYS A 89 -15.71 13.58 5.44
CA LYS A 89 -15.74 14.71 6.39
C LYS A 89 -15.90 14.23 7.85
N LEU A 90 -16.48 13.06 8.08
CA LEU A 90 -16.44 12.33 9.35
C LEU A 90 -15.10 11.59 9.49
N LYS A 91 -13.99 12.20 9.12
CA LYS A 91 -12.65 11.61 9.31
C LYS A 91 -12.48 11.31 10.80
N ARG A 92 -12.64 10.04 11.16
CA ARG A 92 -12.11 9.56 12.43
C ARG A 92 -10.64 9.92 12.46
N ASP A 93 -10.22 10.60 13.51
CA ASP A 93 -8.83 10.98 13.73
C ASP A 93 -7.93 9.75 13.54
N ALA A 94 -7.11 9.77 12.48
CA ALA A 94 -6.20 8.68 12.18
C ALA A 94 -5.17 8.54 13.30
N GLY A 95 -4.74 9.65 13.90
CA GLY A 95 -3.84 9.66 15.03
C GLY A 95 -4.44 8.96 16.26
N ALA A 96 -5.70 9.23 16.61
CA ALA A 96 -6.39 8.52 17.70
C ALA A 96 -6.47 7.01 17.43
N ARG A 97 -6.65 6.60 16.18
CA ARG A 97 -6.62 5.19 15.79
C ARG A 97 -5.24 4.57 16.01
N TYR A 98 -4.17 5.25 15.60
CA TYR A 98 -2.80 4.75 15.76
C TYR A 98 -2.40 4.67 17.23
N ARG A 99 -2.76 5.66 18.05
CA ARG A 99 -2.61 5.57 19.52
C ARG A 99 -3.32 4.35 20.09
N LYS A 100 -4.56 4.10 19.67
CA LYS A 100 -5.34 2.92 20.14
C LYS A 100 -4.72 1.60 19.72
N VAL A 101 -4.11 1.52 18.54
CA VAL A 101 -3.50 0.29 18.01
C VAL A 101 -2.16 0.00 18.65
N PHE A 102 -1.29 1.01 18.72
CA PHE A 102 0.10 0.84 19.11
C PHE A 102 0.36 1.17 20.59
N GLY A 103 -0.48 2.01 21.21
CA GLY A 103 -0.30 2.47 22.60
C GLY A 103 0.85 3.47 22.72
N SER A 104 2.05 2.96 22.92
CA SER A 104 3.30 3.73 23.06
C SER A 104 4.46 2.96 22.44
N GLY A 105 5.66 3.54 22.44
CA GLY A 105 6.88 2.86 21.97
C GLY A 105 7.30 3.28 20.56
N ARG A 106 8.23 2.53 19.99
CA ARG A 106 8.83 2.79 18.67
C ARG A 106 7.94 2.26 17.57
N VAL A 107 7.50 3.15 16.67
CA VAL A 107 6.63 2.77 15.54
C VAL A 107 7.29 3.20 14.24
N LEU A 108 7.46 2.25 13.33
CA LEU A 108 7.96 2.48 12.00
C LEU A 108 6.80 2.79 11.04
N ASP A 109 6.90 3.86 10.27
CA ASP A 109 6.01 4.17 9.15
C ASP A 109 6.75 3.90 7.83
N VAL A 110 6.35 2.87 7.10
CA VAL A 110 6.94 2.53 5.81
C VAL A 110 6.24 3.35 4.73
N GLY A 111 7.01 4.19 4.01
CA GLY A 111 6.48 5.22 3.13
C GLY A 111 5.93 6.40 3.94
N CYS A 112 6.75 6.95 4.82
CA CYS A 112 6.31 7.91 5.84
C CYS A 112 6.02 9.32 5.30
N GLY A 113 6.32 9.61 4.02
CA GLY A 113 6.15 10.96 3.47
C GLY A 113 6.90 12.00 4.29
N GLY A 114 6.22 13.07 4.71
CA GLY A 114 6.77 14.13 5.56
C GLY A 114 6.90 13.78 7.06
N GLY A 115 6.56 12.56 7.49
CA GLY A 115 6.79 12.08 8.86
C GLY A 115 5.78 12.50 9.93
N GLU A 116 4.67 13.15 9.56
CA GLU A 116 3.72 13.75 10.54
C GLU A 116 2.56 12.82 10.96
N VAL A 117 2.50 11.59 10.45
CA VAL A 117 1.32 10.72 10.58
C VAL A 117 1.18 10.09 11.97
N LEU A 118 2.31 9.78 12.63
CA LEU A 118 2.32 9.11 13.93
C LEU A 118 2.23 10.14 15.08
N PRO A 119 1.16 10.09 15.90
CA PRO A 119 0.97 11.04 17.00
C PRO A 119 1.77 10.66 18.24
N GLU A 120 1.96 11.60 19.17
CA GLU A 120 2.42 11.30 20.53
C GLU A 120 1.42 10.36 21.26
N PRO A 121 1.93 9.46 22.14
CA PRO A 121 3.31 9.33 22.64
C PRO A 121 4.19 8.37 21.84
N LEU A 122 3.82 8.04 20.58
CA LEU A 122 4.60 7.13 19.74
C LEU A 122 5.93 7.79 19.34
N ILE A 123 7.03 7.03 19.38
CA ILE A 123 8.34 7.46 18.89
C ILE A 123 8.41 7.08 17.40
N PRO A 124 8.38 8.07 16.48
CA PRO A 124 8.25 7.79 15.06
C PRO A 124 9.60 7.46 14.41
N PHE A 125 9.62 6.38 13.64
CA PHE A 125 10.67 6.05 12.69
C PHE A 125 10.05 5.96 11.31
N GLY A 126 10.84 6.19 10.24
CA GLY A 126 10.33 6.18 8.88
C GLY A 126 11.26 5.55 7.88
N ILE A 127 10.68 5.05 6.78
CA ILE A 127 11.38 4.75 5.54
C ILE A 127 10.69 5.54 4.45
N GLU A 128 11.44 6.34 3.69
CA GLU A 128 10.91 7.16 2.60
C GLU A 128 11.87 7.14 1.41
N ILE A 129 11.32 6.93 0.22
CA ILE A 129 12.10 6.82 -1.01
C ILE A 129 12.35 8.18 -1.67
N SER A 130 11.46 9.15 -1.47
CA SER A 130 11.64 10.51 -1.97
C SER A 130 12.67 11.25 -1.13
N ALA A 131 13.78 11.68 -1.74
CA ALA A 131 14.83 12.42 -1.03
C ALA A 131 14.30 13.70 -0.37
N GLY A 132 13.38 14.42 -1.05
CA GLY A 132 12.79 15.65 -0.51
C GLY A 132 11.89 15.39 0.70
N LEU A 133 11.02 14.39 0.63
CA LEU A 133 10.13 14.01 1.74
C LEU A 133 10.92 13.39 2.90
N HIS A 134 11.93 12.55 2.60
CA HIS A 134 12.83 12.01 3.61
C HIS A 134 13.50 13.11 4.43
N ALA A 135 14.05 14.15 3.78
CA ALA A 135 14.73 15.24 4.49
C ALA A 135 13.77 15.94 5.49
N ILE A 136 12.50 16.12 5.11
CA ILE A 136 11.47 16.68 6.00
C ILE A 136 11.16 15.71 7.13
N ALA A 137 10.92 14.44 6.80
CA ALA A 137 10.56 13.41 7.76
C ALA A 137 11.65 13.21 8.83
N ASP A 138 12.92 13.16 8.43
CA ASP A 138 14.04 12.96 9.36
C ASP A 138 14.14 14.09 10.39
N VAL A 139 13.97 15.35 9.97
CA VAL A 139 13.92 16.49 10.88
C VAL A 139 12.76 16.39 11.87
N VAL A 140 11.56 16.02 11.39
CA VAL A 140 10.36 15.89 12.23
C VAL A 140 10.50 14.76 13.23
N MET A 141 10.99 13.59 12.80
CA MET A 141 11.10 12.39 13.62
C MET A 141 12.22 12.50 14.67
N ARG A 142 13.36 13.13 14.32
CA ARG A 142 14.47 13.37 15.28
C ARG A 142 14.05 14.21 16.48
N LYS A 143 13.16 15.19 16.31
CA LYS A 143 12.61 15.99 17.42
C LYS A 143 11.82 15.14 18.44
N ARG A 144 11.45 13.92 18.04
CA ARG A 144 10.64 12.99 18.84
C ARG A 144 11.39 11.69 19.19
N GLY A 145 12.72 11.69 19.04
CA GLY A 145 13.60 10.58 19.41
C GLY A 145 13.70 9.45 18.38
N GLY A 146 13.14 9.61 17.18
CA GLY A 146 13.27 8.67 16.07
C GLY A 146 14.12 9.24 14.93
N HIS A 147 14.02 8.62 13.76
CA HIS A 147 14.65 9.11 12.52
C HIS A 147 13.99 8.48 11.29
N ALA A 148 14.28 9.03 10.11
CA ALA A 148 13.89 8.44 8.84
C ALA A 148 15.11 7.89 8.09
N VAL A 149 14.88 6.85 7.27
CA VAL A 149 15.86 6.23 6.36
C VAL A 149 15.46 6.54 4.92
N HIS A 150 16.41 7.06 4.11
CA HIS A 150 16.20 7.27 2.68
C HIS A 150 16.50 5.98 1.91
N ALA A 151 15.47 5.19 1.64
CA ALA A 151 15.60 3.92 0.92
C ALA A 151 14.24 3.42 0.40
N PRO A 152 14.23 2.47 -0.56
CA PRO A 152 13.09 1.60 -0.81
C PRO A 152 12.68 0.82 0.44
N GLY A 153 11.40 0.43 0.54
CA GLY A 153 10.86 -0.22 1.74
C GLY A 153 11.65 -1.44 2.21
N ILE A 154 11.92 -2.38 1.30
CA ILE A 154 12.68 -3.62 1.62
C ILE A 154 14.11 -3.30 2.07
N GLU A 155 14.81 -2.40 1.36
CA GLU A 155 16.19 -2.02 1.70
C GLU A 155 16.27 -1.23 3.00
N GLY A 156 15.33 -0.31 3.21
CA GLY A 156 15.24 0.46 4.45
C GLY A 156 14.99 -0.41 5.68
N LEU A 157 14.21 -1.48 5.56
CA LEU A 157 14.00 -2.44 6.65
C LEU A 157 15.31 -3.13 7.08
N LYS A 158 16.26 -3.34 6.17
CA LYS A 158 17.56 -3.98 6.49
C LYS A 158 18.45 -3.15 7.42
N THR A 159 18.20 -1.85 7.53
CA THR A 159 18.97 -0.94 8.39
C THR A 159 18.58 -1.02 9.87
N PHE A 160 17.46 -1.66 10.19
CA PHE A 160 16.97 -1.82 11.55
C PHE A 160 17.25 -3.22 12.09
N GLU A 161 17.48 -3.30 13.39
CA GLU A 161 17.71 -4.55 14.12
C GLU A 161 16.42 -5.39 14.18
N ASP A 162 16.60 -6.69 14.46
CA ASP A 162 15.50 -7.61 14.73
C ASP A 162 14.79 -7.18 16.02
N ASP A 163 13.48 -7.38 16.09
CA ASP A 163 12.66 -7.11 17.29
C ASP A 163 12.79 -5.67 17.83
N PHE A 164 13.04 -4.69 16.96
CA PHE A 164 13.27 -3.30 17.36
C PHE A 164 11.99 -2.52 17.59
N PHE A 165 10.94 -2.75 16.80
CA PHE A 165 9.71 -1.95 16.81
C PHE A 165 8.57 -2.59 17.59
N ASP A 166 7.83 -1.77 18.33
CA ASP A 166 6.57 -2.13 18.98
C ASP A 166 5.40 -2.18 17.98
N GLY A 167 5.51 -1.40 16.90
CA GLY A 167 4.53 -1.36 15.83
C GLY A 167 5.08 -0.91 14.49
N VAL A 168 4.37 -1.29 13.42
CA VAL A 168 4.64 -0.82 12.05
C VAL A 168 3.35 -0.33 11.42
N LEU A 169 3.41 0.80 10.72
CA LEU A 169 2.35 1.34 9.89
C LEU A 169 2.72 1.16 8.42
N MET A 170 1.79 0.67 7.62
CA MET A 170 1.87 0.67 6.16
C MET A 170 0.56 1.21 5.59
N SER A 171 0.59 2.38 4.99
CA SER A 171 -0.59 3.01 4.41
C SER A 171 -0.40 3.28 2.93
N SER A 172 -1.01 2.45 2.09
CA SER A 172 -0.87 2.50 0.63
C SER A 172 0.57 2.29 0.16
N ILE A 173 1.15 1.17 0.55
CA ILE A 173 2.51 0.77 0.21
C ILE A 173 2.54 -0.58 -0.52
N LEU A 174 1.82 -1.59 0.02
CA LEU A 174 1.95 -2.96 -0.46
C LEU A 174 1.43 -3.15 -1.89
N GLU A 175 0.49 -2.32 -2.31
CA GLU A 175 -0.01 -2.30 -3.69
C GLU A 175 1.03 -1.84 -4.72
N HIS A 176 2.07 -1.14 -4.28
CA HIS A 176 3.18 -0.65 -5.12
C HIS A 176 4.38 -1.59 -5.14
N GLU A 177 4.45 -2.54 -4.19
CA GLU A 177 5.63 -3.36 -3.98
C GLU A 177 5.68 -4.57 -4.94
N LYS A 178 6.80 -4.75 -5.64
CA LYS A 178 6.97 -5.90 -6.58
C LYS A 178 7.08 -7.23 -5.83
N ASP A 179 7.72 -7.26 -4.66
CA ASP A 179 7.78 -8.42 -3.78
C ASP A 179 7.12 -8.13 -2.41
N PRO A 180 5.78 -8.18 -2.35
CA PRO A 180 5.06 -7.89 -1.12
C PRO A 180 5.35 -8.90 0.00
N LYS A 181 5.75 -10.14 -0.32
CA LYS A 181 6.13 -11.12 0.69
C LYS A 181 7.49 -10.79 1.32
N ALA A 182 8.47 -10.36 0.54
CA ALA A 182 9.76 -9.94 1.07
C ALA A 182 9.59 -8.72 2.00
N LEU A 183 8.77 -7.74 1.60
CA LEU A 183 8.45 -6.60 2.46
C LEU A 183 7.81 -7.05 3.78
N LEU A 184 6.80 -7.93 3.74
CA LEU A 184 6.16 -8.45 4.95
C LEU A 184 7.11 -9.27 5.83
N ARG A 185 7.99 -10.09 5.25
CA ARG A 185 9.03 -10.81 6.02
C ARG A 185 10.00 -9.84 6.70
N GLY A 186 10.40 -8.77 5.98
CA GLY A 186 11.23 -7.71 6.57
C GLY A 186 10.53 -7.01 7.74
N VAL A 187 9.24 -6.67 7.59
CA VAL A 187 8.42 -6.11 8.67
C VAL A 187 8.30 -7.08 9.86
N HIS A 188 8.08 -8.38 9.57
CA HIS A 188 8.01 -9.39 10.63
C HIS A 188 9.33 -9.47 11.43
N ARG A 189 10.47 -9.42 10.76
CA ARG A 189 11.79 -9.46 11.39
C ARG A 189 11.98 -8.30 12.37
N VAL A 190 11.70 -7.08 11.95
CA VAL A 190 11.95 -5.88 12.78
C VAL A 190 10.90 -5.64 13.87
N LEU A 191 9.74 -6.29 13.81
CA LEU A 191 8.72 -6.23 14.86
C LEU A 191 9.11 -7.12 16.05
N LYS A 192 8.90 -6.64 17.26
CA LYS A 192 8.97 -7.45 18.49
C LYS A 192 7.93 -8.56 18.48
N PRO A 193 8.13 -9.66 19.20
CA PRO A 193 7.06 -10.62 19.50
C PRO A 193 5.82 -9.91 20.05
N GLY A 194 4.63 -10.23 19.54
CA GLY A 194 3.39 -9.53 19.86
C GLY A 194 3.24 -8.15 19.22
N GLY A 195 4.27 -7.64 18.54
CA GLY A 195 4.24 -6.37 17.79
C GLY A 195 3.22 -6.39 16.65
N LYS A 196 2.73 -5.21 16.28
CA LYS A 196 1.57 -5.06 15.38
C LYS A 196 1.94 -4.31 14.12
N LEU A 197 1.56 -4.86 12.96
CA LEU A 197 1.49 -4.12 11.69
C LEU A 197 0.06 -3.66 11.45
N TYR A 198 -0.14 -2.34 11.37
CA TYR A 198 -1.40 -1.78 10.88
C TYR A 198 -1.27 -1.48 9.39
N LEU A 199 -2.13 -2.12 8.59
CA LEU A 199 -2.13 -2.04 7.15
C LEU A 199 -3.39 -1.34 6.63
N LYS A 200 -3.22 -0.42 5.68
CA LYS A 200 -4.30 0.15 4.87
C LYS A 200 -3.89 0.08 3.40
N GLN A 201 -4.75 -0.52 2.56
CA GLN A 201 -4.52 -0.63 1.11
C GLN A 201 -5.82 -0.80 0.33
N PRO A 202 -5.84 -0.59 -1.00
CA PRO A 202 -7.02 -0.83 -1.82
C PRO A 202 -7.53 -2.27 -1.69
N ASN A 203 -8.86 -2.41 -1.64
CA ASN A 203 -9.52 -3.71 -1.56
C ASN A 203 -10.14 -4.08 -2.91
N TYR A 204 -9.46 -4.89 -3.69
CA TYR A 204 -9.97 -5.39 -4.98
C TYR A 204 -11.28 -6.19 -4.84
N GLY A 205 -11.54 -6.76 -3.67
CA GLY A 205 -12.77 -7.48 -3.35
C GLY A 205 -13.98 -6.61 -3.00
N CYS A 206 -13.84 -5.27 -2.87
CA CYS A 206 -14.91 -4.40 -2.41
C CYS A 206 -16.07 -4.30 -3.41
N THR A 207 -17.27 -4.02 -2.89
CA THR A 207 -18.48 -3.84 -3.71
C THR A 207 -18.33 -2.66 -4.68
N ASN A 208 -17.67 -1.58 -4.23
CA ASN A 208 -17.47 -0.40 -5.07
C ASN A 208 -16.66 -0.73 -6.33
N ARG A 209 -15.61 -1.57 -6.25
CA ARG A 209 -14.86 -2.05 -7.42
C ARG A 209 -15.77 -2.83 -8.40
N LYS A 210 -16.70 -3.66 -7.89
CA LYS A 210 -17.62 -4.43 -8.75
C LYS A 210 -18.55 -3.50 -9.53
N VAL A 211 -19.03 -2.43 -8.89
CA VAL A 211 -19.92 -1.43 -9.50
C VAL A 211 -19.15 -0.54 -10.49
N MET A 212 -17.99 -0.01 -10.08
CA MET A 212 -17.19 0.94 -10.88
C MET A 212 -16.45 0.27 -12.03
N GLY A 213 -16.19 -1.06 -11.92
CA GLY A 213 -15.44 -1.79 -12.95
C GLY A 213 -14.06 -1.19 -13.22
N PRO A 214 -13.70 -0.92 -14.50
CA PRO A 214 -12.40 -0.34 -14.87
C PRO A 214 -12.14 1.07 -14.32
N LYS A 215 -13.19 1.77 -13.88
CA LYS A 215 -13.09 3.12 -13.30
C LYS A 215 -12.84 3.12 -11.80
N TRP A 216 -12.71 1.95 -11.18
CA TRP A 216 -12.43 1.86 -9.75
C TRP A 216 -11.09 2.53 -9.41
N CYS A 217 -11.08 3.26 -8.28
CA CYS A 217 -9.95 4.08 -7.87
C CYS A 217 -8.68 3.29 -7.53
N GLY A 218 -8.78 1.98 -7.32
CA GLY A 218 -7.62 1.10 -7.10
C GLY A 218 -6.86 0.76 -8.37
N PHE A 219 -7.41 1.00 -9.57
CA PHE A 219 -6.70 0.83 -10.83
C PHE A 219 -5.91 2.10 -11.19
N ARG A 220 -4.66 2.17 -10.75
CA ARG A 220 -3.72 3.26 -11.02
C ARG A 220 -2.47 2.69 -11.70
N TYR A 221 -2.43 2.75 -13.02
CA TYR A 221 -1.30 2.22 -13.80
C TYR A 221 -0.25 3.31 -14.05
N PRO A 222 1.03 2.93 -13.98
CA PRO A 222 1.59 1.63 -13.56
C PRO A 222 1.86 1.54 -12.05
N ASP A 223 1.40 2.47 -11.27
CA ASP A 223 1.74 2.71 -9.88
C ASP A 223 1.24 1.58 -8.94
N HIS A 224 -0.03 1.15 -9.11
CA HIS A 224 -0.55 0.01 -8.39
C HIS A 224 -0.29 -1.28 -9.18
N VAL A 225 0.65 -2.07 -8.69
CA VAL A 225 1.07 -3.33 -9.34
C VAL A 225 0.41 -4.58 -8.74
N ASN A 226 -0.25 -4.46 -7.58
CA ASN A 226 -0.94 -5.55 -6.89
C ASN A 226 -2.37 -5.17 -6.51
N TYR A 227 -3.31 -6.10 -6.65
CA TYR A 227 -4.74 -5.90 -6.38
C TYR A 227 -5.24 -6.92 -5.35
N PHE A 228 -5.11 -6.58 -4.08
CA PHE A 228 -5.40 -7.49 -2.96
C PHE A 228 -6.89 -7.60 -2.65
N ARG A 229 -7.38 -8.83 -2.50
CA ARG A 229 -8.59 -9.14 -1.74
C ARG A 229 -8.23 -9.37 -0.28
N VAL A 230 -9.22 -9.31 0.59
CA VAL A 230 -9.02 -9.64 2.02
C VAL A 230 -8.48 -11.06 2.20
N SER A 231 -8.95 -12.03 1.39
CA SER A 231 -8.46 -13.41 1.40
C SER A 231 -6.99 -13.54 1.00
N ASP A 232 -6.56 -12.76 -0.01
CA ASP A 232 -5.17 -12.77 -0.47
C ASP A 232 -4.25 -12.23 0.63
N MET A 233 -4.66 -11.13 1.27
CA MET A 233 -3.91 -10.54 2.37
C MET A 233 -3.84 -11.46 3.58
N ALA A 234 -4.94 -12.12 3.94
CA ALA A 234 -4.98 -13.07 5.05
C ALA A 234 -4.08 -14.29 4.80
N ARG A 235 -4.03 -14.79 3.56
CA ARG A 235 -3.12 -15.87 3.18
C ARG A 235 -1.68 -15.41 3.28
N MET A 236 -1.33 -14.30 2.64
CA MET A 236 0.03 -13.77 2.62
C MET A 236 0.55 -13.44 4.03
N ALA A 237 -0.31 -12.89 4.89
CA ALA A 237 0.01 -12.65 6.30
C ALA A 237 0.42 -13.94 7.01
N ARG A 238 -0.37 -15.01 6.89
CA ARG A 238 -0.04 -16.31 7.50
C ARG A 238 1.27 -16.89 6.96
N GLU A 239 1.48 -16.83 5.63
CA GLU A 239 2.70 -17.31 4.97
C GLU A 239 3.97 -16.54 5.39
N THR A 240 3.80 -15.35 5.96
CA THR A 240 4.89 -14.50 6.45
C THR A 240 4.95 -14.38 7.97
N GLY A 241 4.28 -15.29 8.71
CA GLY A 241 4.40 -15.43 10.17
C GLY A 241 3.43 -14.56 10.99
N PHE A 242 2.44 -13.93 10.35
CA PHE A 242 1.49 -13.09 11.04
C PHE A 242 0.12 -13.75 11.28
N SER A 243 -0.48 -13.48 12.41
CA SER A 243 -1.94 -13.56 12.54
C SER A 243 -2.60 -12.39 11.80
N PHE A 244 -3.83 -12.56 11.34
CA PHE A 244 -4.54 -11.56 10.52
C PHE A 244 -5.92 -11.24 11.09
N ARG A 245 -6.24 -9.94 11.20
CA ARG A 245 -7.58 -9.45 11.55
C ARG A 245 -8.02 -8.32 10.60
N HIS A 246 -9.12 -8.52 9.87
CA HIS A 246 -9.76 -7.47 9.06
C HIS A 246 -10.49 -6.48 9.97
N VAL A 247 -10.05 -5.22 9.98
CA VAL A 247 -10.54 -4.20 10.93
C VAL A 247 -11.87 -3.60 10.51
N ASN A 248 -12.04 -3.29 9.21
CA ASN A 248 -13.26 -2.65 8.69
C ASN A 248 -14.20 -3.63 7.96
N ARG A 249 -14.33 -4.85 8.45
CA ARG A 249 -15.12 -5.94 7.83
C ARG A 249 -16.60 -5.60 7.59
N PHE A 250 -17.16 -4.66 8.34
CA PHE A 250 -18.54 -4.20 8.20
C PHE A 250 -18.73 -3.03 7.22
N ALA A 251 -17.70 -2.69 6.43
CA ALA A 251 -17.75 -1.65 5.42
C ALA A 251 -17.45 -2.23 4.01
N PRO A 252 -18.32 -3.08 3.46
CA PRO A 252 -18.06 -3.80 2.20
C PRO A 252 -17.90 -2.87 0.99
N CYS A 253 -18.44 -1.65 1.07
CA CYS A 253 -18.30 -0.62 0.02
C CYS A 253 -17.03 0.22 0.18
N ALA A 254 -16.23 0.01 1.23
CA ALA A 254 -14.99 0.78 1.41
C ALA A 254 -13.95 0.36 0.36
N ASP A 255 -13.41 1.34 -0.36
CA ASP A 255 -12.36 1.11 -1.36
C ASP A 255 -11.07 0.56 -0.76
N ASN A 256 -10.82 0.84 0.52
CA ASN A 256 -9.66 0.35 1.23
C ASN A 256 -10.03 -0.70 2.27
N MET A 257 -9.24 -1.77 2.36
CA MET A 257 -9.20 -2.61 3.55
C MET A 257 -8.27 -2.00 4.59
N HIS A 258 -8.65 -2.18 5.84
CA HIS A 258 -7.80 -1.94 7.00
C HIS A 258 -7.61 -3.28 7.71
N ALA A 259 -6.37 -3.65 7.96
CA ALA A 259 -6.03 -4.89 8.62
C ALA A 259 -5.05 -4.66 9.77
N LEU A 260 -5.12 -5.53 10.76
CA LEU A 260 -4.14 -5.63 11.82
C LEU A 260 -3.51 -7.02 11.74
N LEU A 261 -2.20 -7.03 11.58
CA LEU A 261 -1.38 -8.23 11.60
C LEU A 261 -0.57 -8.21 12.89
N THR A 262 -0.45 -9.36 13.56
CA THR A 262 0.32 -9.45 14.81
C THR A 262 1.39 -10.51 14.64
N LYS A 263 2.64 -10.19 14.97
CA LYS A 263 3.73 -11.15 15.03
C LYS A 263 3.46 -12.12 16.18
N ALA A 264 3.46 -13.41 15.87
CA ALA A 264 3.29 -14.46 16.87
C ALA A 264 4.47 -14.53 17.84
#